data_f5326532d262c16cd9a7cf5be5857bc8
#
_entry.id   f5326532d262c16cd9a7cf5be5857bc8
#
_cell.length_a   1.000
_cell.length_b   1.000
_cell.length_c   1.000
_cell.angle_alpha   90.00
_cell.angle_beta   90.00
_cell.angle_gamma   90.00
#
_symmetry.space_group_name_H-M   'P 1'
#
loop_
_entity.id
_entity.type
_entity.pdbx_description
1 polymer ?
#
loop_
_entity_poly.entity_id
_entity_poly.type
_entity_poly.pdbx_seq_one_letter_code
_entity_poly.pdbx_strand_id
1 'polypeptide(L)' 'TFDEFEQELLTYYYSKYNGNINRIADKLKISNRTLYRKFKQYGLKNGKLN' A
#
# COMPACT_ATOMS: atom_id res chain seq x y z
N THR A 1 3.37 -12.10 -11.65
CA THR A 1 3.59 -10.87 -12.40
C THR A 1 4.08 -9.77 -11.49
N PHE A 2 4.49 -8.69 -12.11
CA PHE A 2 4.93 -7.54 -11.33
C PHE A 2 3.82 -6.99 -10.46
N ASP A 3 2.61 -6.97 -10.98
CA ASP A 3 1.46 -6.48 -10.22
C ASP A 3 1.20 -7.33 -8.99
N GLU A 4 1.32 -8.63 -9.14
CA GLU A 4 1.13 -9.52 -8.00
C GLU A 4 2.18 -9.29 -6.94
N PHE A 5 3.41 -9.11 -7.37
CA PHE A 5 4.49 -8.83 -6.46
C PHE A 5 4.26 -7.51 -5.73
N GLU A 6 3.85 -6.50 -6.45
CA GLU A 6 3.60 -5.19 -5.86
C GLU A 6 2.45 -5.26 -4.86
N GLN A 7 1.43 -6.02 -5.18
CA GLN A 7 0.31 -6.20 -4.27
C GLN A 7 0.74 -6.80 -2.95
N GLU A 8 1.57 -7.83 -3.03
CA GLU A 8 2.07 -8.48 -1.82
C GLU A 8 2.94 -7.54 -1.02
N LEU A 9 3.75 -6.75 -1.70
CA LEU A 9 4.62 -5.81 -1.04
C LEU A 9 3.81 -4.76 -0.28
N LEU A 10 2.79 -4.23 -0.91
CA LEU A 10 1.94 -3.22 -0.27
C LEU A 10 1.20 -3.79 0.92
N THR A 11 0.70 -5.00 0.78
CA THR A 11 0.01 -5.66 1.88
C THR A 11 0.95 -5.86 3.06
N TYR A 12 2.17 -6.26 2.77
CA TYR A 12 3.16 -6.47 3.80
C TYR A 12 3.45 -5.17 4.54
N TYR A 13 3.66 -4.09 3.80
CA TYR A 13 3.96 -2.81 4.44
C TYR A 13 2.76 -2.28 5.21
N TYR A 14 1.57 -2.48 4.68
CA TYR A 14 0.39 -2.02 5.38
C TYR A 14 0.29 -2.68 6.75
N SER A 15 0.53 -3.98 6.78
CA SER A 15 0.49 -4.73 8.03
C SER A 15 1.62 -4.30 8.96
N LYS A 16 2.82 -4.15 8.39
CA LYS A 16 3.98 -3.82 9.20
C LYS A 16 3.87 -2.45 9.87
N TYR A 17 3.31 -1.50 9.17
CA TYR A 17 3.21 -0.13 9.70
C TYR A 17 1.81 0.22 10.19
N ASN A 18 0.98 -0.79 10.37
CA ASN A 18 -0.36 -0.59 10.92
C ASN A 18 -1.18 0.41 10.13
N GLY A 19 -1.05 0.39 8.82
CA GLY A 19 -1.84 1.24 7.96
C GLY A 19 -1.39 2.68 7.92
N ASN A 20 -0.21 2.98 8.42
CA ASN A 20 0.30 4.35 8.42
C ASN A 20 0.75 4.71 7.01
N ILE A 21 -0.14 5.35 6.27
CA ILE A 21 0.11 5.67 4.87
C ILE A 21 1.35 6.55 4.69
N ASN A 22 1.51 7.55 5.55
CA ASN A 22 2.66 8.44 5.43
C ASN A 22 3.97 7.69 5.53
N ARG A 23 4.04 6.75 6.46
CA ARG A 23 5.24 5.97 6.65
C ARG A 23 5.53 5.06 5.47
N ILE A 24 4.48 4.41 4.98
CA ILE A 24 4.62 3.49 3.87
C ILE A 24 5.08 4.24 2.62
N ALA A 25 4.45 5.37 2.36
CA ALA A 25 4.81 6.16 1.18
C ALA A 25 6.27 6.61 1.27
N ASP A 26 6.69 7.01 2.46
CA ASP A 26 8.07 7.43 2.66
C ASP A 26 9.04 6.28 2.40
N LYS A 27 8.71 5.12 2.89
CA LYS A 27 9.56 3.96 2.68
C LYS A 27 9.67 3.59 1.22
N LEU A 28 8.57 3.70 0.50
CA LEU A 28 8.54 3.34 -0.91
C LEU A 28 8.96 4.48 -1.81
N LYS A 29 9.22 5.65 -1.24
CA LYS A 29 9.64 6.81 -2.00
C LYS A 29 8.62 7.25 -3.03
N ILE A 30 7.37 7.20 -2.66
CA ILE A 30 6.28 7.66 -3.52
C ILE A 30 5.39 8.59 -2.71
N SER A 31 4.55 9.34 -3.41
CA SER A 31 3.65 10.25 -2.73
C SER A 31 2.49 9.48 -2.11
N ASN A 32 1.86 10.09 -1.12
CA ASN A 32 0.68 9.49 -0.50
C ASN A 32 -0.40 9.25 -1.54
N ARG A 33 -0.55 10.18 -2.46
CA ARG A 33 -1.55 10.07 -3.49
C ARG A 33 -1.31 8.85 -4.37
N THR A 34 -0.07 8.62 -4.75
CA THR A 34 0.27 7.46 -5.56
C THR A 34 -0.02 6.19 -4.79
N LEU A 35 0.29 6.18 -3.50
CA LEU A 35 0.05 5.01 -2.68
C LEU A 35 -1.44 4.70 -2.58
N TYR A 36 -2.26 5.73 -2.37
CA TYR A 36 -3.71 5.53 -2.31
C TYR A 36 -4.24 4.98 -3.63
N ARG A 37 -3.72 5.48 -4.73
CA ARG A 37 -4.14 4.98 -6.04
C ARG A 37 -3.83 3.51 -6.19
N LYS A 38 -2.66 3.10 -5.74
CA LYS A 38 -2.26 1.71 -5.85
C LYS A 38 -3.11 0.82 -4.96
N PHE A 39 -3.40 1.26 -3.76
CA PHE A 39 -4.29 0.51 -2.89
C PHE A 39 -5.66 0.33 -3.53
N LYS A 40 -6.17 1.38 -4.12
CA LYS A 40 -7.46 1.32 -4.76
C LYS A 40 -7.43 0.41 -5.97
N GLN A 41 -6.36 0.50 -6.73
CA GLN A 41 -6.20 -0.31 -7.94
C GLN A 41 -6.21 -1.79 -7.60
N TYR A 42 -5.60 -2.17 -6.51
CA TYR A 42 -5.51 -3.57 -6.12
C TYR A 42 -6.60 -3.99 -5.14
N GLY A 43 -7.47 -3.09 -4.81
CA GLY A 43 -8.52 -3.43 -3.86
C GLY A 43 -8.05 -3.56 -2.44
N LEU A 44 -6.95 -2.92 -2.11
CA LEU A 44 -6.35 -3.02 -0.78
C LEU A 44 -6.61 -1.78 0.06
N LYS A 45 -7.71 -1.16 -0.14
CA LYS A 45 -7.98 0.06 0.59
C LYS A 45 -8.15 -0.20 2.08
N ASN A 46 -8.00 0.84 2.85
CA ASN A 46 -7.99 0.75 4.30
C ASN A 46 -9.14 -0.04 4.89
N GLY A 47 -10.31 0.31 4.49
CA GLY A 47 -11.48 -0.32 5.06
C GLY A 47 -11.53 -1.79 4.77
N LYS A 48 -10.96 -2.18 3.69
CA LYS A 48 -10.97 -3.58 3.31
C LYS A 48 -9.96 -4.39 4.03
N LEU A 49 -8.87 -3.74 4.36
CA LEU A 49 -7.79 -4.47 4.99
C LEU A 49 -8.05 -4.80 6.43
N ASN A 50 -9.10 -4.30 6.92
CA ASN A 50 -9.47 -4.63 8.30
C ASN A 50 -10.49 -5.73 8.34
#